data_b4c0d1dc6c38b64d4ff0d6b40522b022
#
_entry.id   b4c0d1dc6c38b64d4ff0d6b40522b022
#
_cell.length_a   1.000
_cell.length_b   1.000
_cell.length_c   1.000
_cell.angle_alpha   90.00
_cell.angle_beta   90.00
_cell.angle_gamma   90.00
#
_symmetry.space_group_name_H-M   'P 1'
#
loop_
_entity.id
_entity.type
_entity.pdbx_description
1 polymer ?
#
loop_
_entity_poly.entity_id
_entity_poly.type
_entity_poly.pdbx_seq_one_letter_code
_entity_poly.pdbx_strand_id
1 'polypeptide(L)'
;ADLRDVPEGRLRIGKSNGCTQYYHCTKDSHRNGMYLHKNDIELARQLAQKSYHEKVIKYAEKTYKQISKLLEEYEDEKIEHIYLSEHPEKQKLIVPVEETFQQKLEKWLSQPYERKGFNDDTPVIMTNNGLRVRSKSEKIMADYFDSIGLAFKYECPLYLKPYGIIYPDFTFLSRRTGKEMYWEHEGMLDNPEYAKNAVKK
;
A
#
# COMPACT_ATOMS: atom_id res chain seq x y z
N ALA A 1 -15.63 0.14 -23.89
CA ALA A 1 -16.67 -0.40 -24.76
C ALA A 1 -17.03 -1.80 -24.25
N ASP A 2 -18.30 -2.05 -24.03
CA ASP A 2 -18.80 -3.33 -23.56
C ASP A 2 -18.69 -4.36 -24.70
N LEU A 3 -17.94 -5.43 -24.48
CA LEU A 3 -17.74 -6.49 -25.49
C LEU A 3 -18.96 -7.44 -25.61
N ARG A 4 -19.99 -7.27 -24.77
CA ARG A 4 -21.18 -8.14 -24.72
C ARG A 4 -22.08 -8.00 -25.92
N ASP A 5 -22.07 -6.84 -26.59
CA ASP A 5 -22.93 -6.55 -27.73
C ASP A 5 -22.25 -6.71 -29.10
N VAL A 6 -21.01 -7.22 -29.13
CA VAL A 6 -20.29 -7.40 -30.40
C VAL A 6 -20.61 -8.79 -31.00
N PRO A 7 -20.97 -8.87 -32.28
CA PRO A 7 -21.30 -10.13 -32.94
C PRO A 7 -20.22 -11.20 -32.79
N GLU A 8 -20.65 -12.46 -32.75
CA GLU A 8 -19.74 -13.61 -32.74
C GLU A 8 -18.92 -13.66 -34.04
N GLY A 9 -17.69 -14.14 -33.95
CA GLY A 9 -16.81 -14.31 -35.09
C GLY A 9 -15.60 -13.40 -35.09
N ARG A 10 -14.89 -13.37 -36.23
CA ARG A 10 -13.65 -12.59 -36.42
C ARG A 10 -13.66 -11.88 -37.78
N LEU A 11 -12.92 -10.74 -37.82
CA LEU A 11 -12.67 -10.05 -39.09
C LEU A 11 -11.48 -10.70 -39.81
N ARG A 12 -11.65 -11.02 -41.09
CA ARG A 12 -10.58 -11.36 -42.02
C ARG A 12 -10.42 -10.23 -43.04
N ILE A 13 -9.22 -9.85 -43.31
CA ILE A 13 -8.89 -8.83 -44.31
C ILE A 13 -8.31 -9.53 -45.52
N GLY A 14 -8.83 -9.20 -46.68
CA GLY A 14 -8.34 -9.66 -47.99
C GLY A 14 -8.04 -8.48 -48.92
N LYS A 15 -7.43 -8.76 -50.05
CA LYS A 15 -7.22 -7.80 -51.16
C LYS A 15 -7.74 -8.39 -52.47
N SER A 16 -8.45 -7.58 -53.26
CA SER A 16 -8.87 -7.92 -54.61
C SER A 16 -8.76 -6.67 -55.48
N ASN A 17 -8.11 -6.79 -56.63
CA ASN A 17 -7.87 -5.69 -57.56
C ASN A 17 -7.31 -4.41 -56.92
N GLY A 18 -6.37 -4.58 -56.01
CA GLY A 18 -5.76 -3.46 -55.27
C GLY A 18 -6.62 -2.88 -54.12
N CYS A 19 -7.87 -3.29 -54.01
CA CYS A 19 -8.77 -2.80 -52.96
C CYS A 19 -8.80 -3.74 -51.74
N THR A 20 -8.84 -3.16 -50.53
CA THR A 20 -9.01 -3.91 -49.28
C THR A 20 -10.46 -4.38 -49.18
N GLN A 21 -10.62 -5.66 -48.84
CA GLN A 21 -11.91 -6.30 -48.63
C GLN A 21 -11.99 -6.87 -47.23
N TYR A 22 -13.16 -6.76 -46.61
CA TYR A 22 -13.45 -7.25 -45.27
C TYR A 22 -14.40 -8.43 -45.30
N TYR A 23 -14.15 -9.43 -44.47
CA TYR A 23 -14.95 -10.65 -44.40
C TYR A 23 -15.24 -10.96 -42.93
N HIS A 24 -16.49 -11.24 -42.63
CA HIS A 24 -16.94 -11.74 -41.33
C HIS A 24 -16.85 -13.27 -41.33
N CYS A 25 -16.02 -13.83 -40.47
CA CYS A 25 -15.85 -15.28 -40.35
C CYS A 25 -16.46 -15.72 -39.01
N THR A 26 -17.50 -16.53 -39.08
CA THR A 26 -18.12 -17.25 -37.96
C THR A 26 -17.83 -18.75 -38.09
N LYS A 27 -18.18 -19.55 -37.07
CA LYS A 27 -18.03 -21.02 -37.11
C LYS A 27 -18.84 -21.65 -38.24
N ASP A 28 -20.00 -21.05 -38.53
CA ASP A 28 -20.95 -21.56 -39.56
C ASP A 28 -20.70 -20.97 -40.95
N SER A 29 -19.75 -20.02 -41.06
CA SER A 29 -19.43 -19.42 -42.34
C SER A 29 -18.58 -20.34 -43.21
N HIS A 30 -18.77 -20.29 -44.57
CA HIS A 30 -17.83 -20.92 -45.49
C HIS A 30 -16.38 -20.53 -45.17
N ARG A 31 -15.43 -21.38 -45.60
CA ARG A 31 -13.99 -21.26 -45.32
C ARG A 31 -13.41 -19.85 -45.50
N ASN A 32 -14.01 -19.04 -46.37
CA ASN A 32 -13.54 -17.67 -46.66
C ASN A 32 -14.27 -16.57 -45.89
N GLY A 33 -15.34 -16.88 -45.15
CA GLY A 33 -16.19 -15.90 -44.46
C GLY A 33 -17.17 -15.20 -45.42
N MET A 34 -18.09 -14.42 -44.88
CA MET A 34 -19.05 -13.60 -45.59
C MET A 34 -18.43 -12.23 -45.91
N TYR A 35 -18.49 -11.81 -47.16
CA TYR A 35 -18.03 -10.49 -47.60
C TYR A 35 -18.86 -9.39 -46.95
N LEU A 36 -18.20 -8.38 -46.40
CA LEU A 36 -18.83 -7.19 -45.80
C LEU A 36 -18.86 -6.08 -46.85
N HIS A 37 -20.04 -5.60 -47.16
CA HIS A 37 -20.25 -4.48 -48.05
C HIS A 37 -19.88 -3.15 -47.35
N LYS A 38 -19.84 -2.05 -48.14
CA LYS A 38 -19.54 -0.71 -47.59
C LYS A 38 -20.49 -0.28 -46.46
N ASN A 39 -21.74 -0.73 -46.52
CA ASN A 39 -22.76 -0.44 -45.51
C ASN A 39 -22.51 -1.19 -44.19
N ASP A 40 -21.70 -2.25 -44.19
CA ASP A 40 -21.39 -3.10 -43.05
C ASP A 40 -20.04 -2.70 -42.38
N ILE A 41 -19.50 -1.56 -42.73
CA ILE A 41 -18.18 -1.11 -42.25
C ILE A 41 -18.14 -1.00 -40.70
N GLU A 42 -19.29 -0.69 -40.09
CA GLU A 42 -19.38 -0.60 -38.64
C GLU A 42 -19.20 -1.98 -37.98
N LEU A 43 -19.76 -3.03 -38.57
CA LEU A 43 -19.52 -4.41 -38.14
C LEU A 43 -18.03 -4.77 -38.26
N ALA A 44 -17.36 -4.36 -39.35
CA ALA A 44 -15.93 -4.60 -39.51
C ALA A 44 -15.11 -3.90 -38.42
N ARG A 45 -15.51 -2.67 -38.06
CA ARG A 45 -14.86 -1.93 -36.95
C ARG A 45 -15.03 -2.63 -35.61
N GLN A 46 -16.25 -3.05 -35.28
CA GLN A 46 -16.56 -3.76 -34.04
C GLN A 46 -15.76 -5.05 -33.91
N LEU A 47 -15.70 -5.86 -34.97
CA LEU A 47 -14.92 -7.11 -35.00
C LEU A 47 -13.41 -6.86 -34.88
N ALA A 48 -12.91 -5.81 -35.55
CA ALA A 48 -11.50 -5.41 -35.42
C ALA A 48 -11.19 -4.97 -33.99
N GLN A 49 -12.05 -4.13 -33.40
CA GLN A 49 -11.91 -3.63 -32.05
C GLN A 49 -11.98 -4.77 -31.00
N LYS A 50 -12.92 -5.72 -31.20
CA LYS A 50 -13.02 -6.93 -30.38
C LYS A 50 -11.68 -7.70 -30.37
N SER A 51 -11.16 -8.00 -31.56
CA SER A 51 -9.91 -8.75 -31.71
C SER A 51 -8.72 -8.01 -31.07
N TYR A 52 -8.70 -6.69 -31.15
CA TYR A 52 -7.70 -5.87 -30.47
C TYR A 52 -7.84 -5.97 -28.94
N HIS A 53 -9.06 -5.81 -28.41
CA HIS A 53 -9.31 -5.92 -26.97
C HIS A 53 -8.95 -7.29 -26.42
N GLU A 54 -9.31 -8.37 -27.13
CA GLU A 54 -8.96 -9.76 -26.73
C GLU A 54 -7.43 -9.93 -26.59
N LYS A 55 -6.65 -9.35 -27.52
CA LYS A 55 -5.19 -9.38 -27.46
C LYS A 55 -4.64 -8.57 -26.30
N VAL A 56 -5.21 -7.38 -26.04
CA VAL A 56 -4.84 -6.53 -24.91
C VAL A 56 -5.14 -7.24 -23.58
N ILE A 57 -6.33 -7.82 -23.43
CA ILE A 57 -6.72 -8.57 -22.23
C ILE A 57 -5.75 -9.73 -21.99
N LYS A 58 -5.49 -10.53 -23.03
CA LYS A 58 -4.54 -11.66 -22.92
C LYS A 58 -3.14 -11.22 -22.51
N TYR A 59 -2.66 -10.10 -23.03
CA TYR A 59 -1.39 -9.51 -22.62
C TYR A 59 -1.41 -9.05 -21.16
N ALA A 60 -2.48 -8.32 -20.78
CA ALA A 60 -2.64 -7.84 -19.40
C ALA A 60 -2.73 -8.98 -18.38
N GLU A 61 -3.48 -10.03 -18.69
CA GLU A 61 -3.57 -11.24 -17.84
C GLU A 61 -2.21 -11.93 -17.67
N LYS A 62 -1.43 -12.05 -18.74
CA LYS A 62 -0.09 -12.61 -18.69
C LYS A 62 0.82 -11.76 -17.79
N THR A 63 0.80 -10.44 -17.99
CA THR A 63 1.62 -9.50 -17.22
C THR A 63 1.20 -9.52 -15.73
N TYR A 64 -0.11 -9.52 -15.47
CA TYR A 64 -0.63 -9.62 -14.10
C TYR A 64 -0.14 -10.89 -13.39
N LYS A 65 -0.21 -12.06 -14.05
CA LYS A 65 0.30 -13.32 -13.49
C LYS A 65 1.80 -13.27 -13.19
N GLN A 66 2.59 -12.63 -14.06
CA GLN A 66 4.03 -12.48 -13.84
C GLN A 66 4.34 -11.59 -12.64
N ILE A 67 3.63 -10.45 -12.51
CA ILE A 67 3.79 -9.53 -11.39
C ILE A 67 3.31 -10.18 -10.08
N SER A 68 2.16 -10.86 -10.11
CA SER A 68 1.63 -11.57 -8.93
C SER A 68 2.62 -12.61 -8.41
N LYS A 69 3.20 -13.40 -9.31
CA LYS A 69 4.23 -14.39 -8.94
C LYS A 69 5.47 -13.72 -8.34
N LEU A 70 5.93 -12.62 -8.93
CA LEU A 70 7.07 -11.87 -8.40
C LEU A 70 6.79 -11.34 -6.99
N LEU A 71 5.56 -10.84 -6.74
CA LEU A 71 5.15 -10.34 -5.43
C LEU A 71 5.01 -11.45 -4.39
N GLU A 72 4.57 -12.65 -4.79
CA GLU A 72 4.51 -13.82 -3.90
C GLU A 72 5.89 -14.31 -3.48
N GLU A 73 6.87 -14.21 -4.37
CA GLU A 73 8.26 -14.63 -4.13
C GLU A 73 9.11 -13.52 -3.47
N TYR A 74 8.58 -12.29 -3.38
CA TYR A 74 9.28 -11.14 -2.83
C TYR A 74 9.12 -11.08 -1.31
N GLU A 75 10.24 -11.18 -0.61
CA GLU A 75 10.34 -11.05 0.84
C GLU A 75 11.04 -9.73 1.17
N ASP A 76 10.31 -8.75 1.73
CA ASP A 76 10.85 -7.44 2.13
C ASP A 76 12.04 -7.55 3.10
N GLU A 77 12.07 -8.61 3.92
CA GLU A 77 13.05 -8.81 4.99
C GLU A 77 14.19 -9.78 4.60
N LYS A 78 14.25 -10.22 3.34
CA LYS A 78 15.20 -11.27 2.94
C LYS A 78 16.68 -10.88 3.15
N ILE A 79 17.03 -9.64 2.87
CA ILE A 79 18.40 -9.12 3.07
C ILE A 79 18.72 -9.09 4.57
N GLU A 80 17.79 -8.63 5.40
CA GLU A 80 17.94 -8.66 6.86
C GLU A 80 18.09 -10.11 7.37
N HIS A 81 17.26 -11.04 6.88
CA HIS A 81 17.35 -12.44 7.25
C HIS A 81 18.69 -13.07 6.88
N ILE A 82 19.30 -12.74 5.74
CA ILE A 82 20.64 -13.20 5.38
C ILE A 82 21.65 -12.78 6.45
N TYR A 83 21.64 -11.50 6.84
CA TYR A 83 22.52 -11.01 7.90
C TYR A 83 22.26 -11.68 9.25
N LEU A 84 20.99 -11.79 9.66
CA LEU A 84 20.59 -12.38 10.94
C LEU A 84 20.85 -13.88 11.02
N SER A 85 20.92 -14.60 9.87
CA SER A 85 21.27 -16.02 9.82
C SER A 85 22.74 -16.31 10.02
N GLU A 86 23.61 -15.31 9.92
CA GLU A 86 25.03 -15.47 10.15
C GLU A 86 25.34 -15.67 11.65
N HIS A 87 26.43 -16.36 11.94
CA HIS A 87 26.87 -16.57 13.31
C HIS A 87 27.09 -15.23 14.05
N PRO A 88 26.67 -15.05 15.34
CA PRO A 88 26.76 -13.78 16.08
C PRO A 88 28.15 -13.12 16.04
N GLU A 89 29.22 -13.92 16.17
CA GLU A 89 30.58 -13.38 16.08
C GLU A 89 30.93 -12.87 14.67
N LYS A 90 30.34 -13.46 13.63
CA LYS A 90 30.51 -13.00 12.25
C LYS A 90 29.70 -11.72 12.00
N GLN A 91 28.47 -11.62 12.56
CA GLN A 91 27.66 -10.39 12.48
C GLN A 91 28.40 -9.18 13.02
N LYS A 92 29.21 -9.31 14.10
CA LYS A 92 30.02 -8.23 14.65
C LYS A 92 31.10 -7.71 13.69
N LEU A 93 31.49 -8.50 12.70
CA LEU A 93 32.49 -8.16 11.71
C LEU A 93 31.90 -7.66 10.38
N ILE A 94 30.60 -7.84 10.19
CA ILE A 94 29.89 -7.48 8.96
C ILE A 94 29.26 -6.10 9.12
N VAL A 95 29.42 -5.25 8.12
CA VAL A 95 28.58 -4.08 7.94
C VAL A 95 27.43 -4.51 7.02
N PRO A 96 26.18 -4.59 7.52
CA PRO A 96 25.05 -5.01 6.71
C PRO A 96 24.81 -4.02 5.56
N VAL A 97 24.35 -4.52 4.41
CA VAL A 97 24.04 -3.70 3.22
C VAL A 97 22.93 -2.71 3.53
N GLU A 98 21.98 -3.15 4.36
CA GLU A 98 20.90 -2.32 4.90
C GLU A 98 20.88 -2.45 6.43
N GLU A 99 20.64 -1.35 7.14
CA GLU A 99 20.44 -1.38 8.59
C GLU A 99 19.30 -2.35 8.93
N THR A 100 19.52 -3.25 9.87
CA THR A 100 18.46 -4.11 10.38
C THR A 100 17.36 -3.28 11.03
N PHE A 101 16.14 -3.85 11.14
CA PHE A 101 15.07 -3.14 11.84
C PHE A 101 15.46 -2.79 13.28
N GLN A 102 16.16 -3.68 13.96
CA GLN A 102 16.64 -3.43 15.34
C GLN A 102 17.60 -2.23 15.40
N GLN A 103 18.54 -2.12 14.47
CA GLN A 103 19.46 -0.98 14.39
C GLN A 103 18.71 0.33 14.08
N LYS A 104 17.75 0.30 13.16
CA LYS A 104 16.87 1.44 12.84
C LYS A 104 16.06 1.87 14.08
N LEU A 105 15.50 0.90 14.80
CA LEU A 105 14.70 1.13 16.00
C LEU A 105 15.53 1.76 17.12
N GLU A 106 16.71 1.21 17.41
CA GLU A 106 17.63 1.75 18.42
C GLU A 106 18.06 3.18 18.09
N LYS A 107 18.41 3.42 16.82
CA LYS A 107 18.77 4.75 16.32
C LYS A 107 17.59 5.73 16.44
N TRP A 108 16.38 5.28 16.10
CA TRP A 108 15.18 6.08 16.21
C TRP A 108 14.85 6.39 17.68
N LEU A 109 14.91 5.41 18.59
CA LEU A 109 14.65 5.60 20.01
C LEU A 109 15.69 6.53 20.67
N SER A 110 16.95 6.47 20.24
CA SER A 110 18.04 7.31 20.78
C SER A 110 17.94 8.77 20.38
N GLN A 111 17.13 9.13 19.37
CA GLN A 111 16.92 10.52 18.99
C GLN A 111 16.22 11.30 20.11
N PRO A 112 16.85 12.33 20.68
CA PRO A 112 16.22 13.15 21.71
C PRO A 112 15.07 13.96 21.11
N TYR A 113 14.03 14.17 21.90
CA TYR A 113 12.91 15.04 21.53
C TYR A 113 12.32 15.68 22.78
N GLU A 114 11.71 16.84 22.62
CA GLU A 114 10.99 17.55 23.69
C GLU A 114 9.52 17.18 23.66
N ARG A 115 9.05 16.61 24.77
CA ARG A 115 7.62 16.29 24.94
C ARG A 115 6.83 17.56 25.23
N LYS A 116 5.53 17.49 25.04
CA LYS A 116 4.62 18.52 25.52
C LYS A 116 4.70 18.61 27.03
N GLY A 117 4.99 19.81 27.57
CA GLY A 117 5.10 20.05 29.01
C GLY A 117 3.81 19.71 29.78
N PHE A 118 3.94 19.34 31.06
CA PHE A 118 2.79 19.16 31.95
C PHE A 118 2.52 20.46 32.71
N ASN A 119 1.24 20.82 32.86
CA ASN A 119 0.84 21.89 33.74
C ASN A 119 0.84 21.41 35.20
N ASP A 120 0.95 22.33 36.16
CA ASP A 120 1.00 22.00 37.59
C ASP A 120 -0.24 21.26 38.08
N ASP A 121 -1.42 21.55 37.49
CA ASP A 121 -2.70 20.92 37.81
C ASP A 121 -2.90 19.54 37.14
N THR A 122 -1.96 19.09 36.27
CA THR A 122 -2.07 17.80 35.61
C THR A 122 -1.80 16.65 36.59
N PRO A 123 -2.74 15.70 36.78
CA PRO A 123 -2.55 14.56 37.65
C PRO A 123 -1.25 13.80 37.32
N VAL A 124 -0.55 13.33 38.35
CA VAL A 124 0.66 12.52 38.18
C VAL A 124 0.23 11.06 37.98
N ILE A 125 0.21 10.59 36.74
CA ILE A 125 -0.10 9.20 36.36
C ILE A 125 1.19 8.60 35.80
N MET A 126 1.68 7.52 36.44
CA MET A 126 2.92 6.85 36.04
C MET A 126 2.60 5.47 35.46
N THR A 127 3.27 5.10 34.37
CA THR A 127 3.27 3.73 33.85
C THR A 127 4.14 2.83 34.74
N ASN A 128 4.08 1.53 34.51
CA ASN A 128 4.90 0.56 35.26
C ASN A 128 6.41 0.79 35.04
N ASN A 129 6.79 1.31 33.86
CA ASN A 129 8.18 1.64 33.50
C ASN A 129 8.58 3.09 33.86
N GLY A 130 7.76 3.80 34.66
CA GLY A 130 8.09 5.15 35.15
C GLY A 130 7.88 6.26 34.14
N LEU A 131 7.16 6.05 33.05
CA LEU A 131 6.76 7.10 32.12
C LEU A 131 5.55 7.87 32.69
N ARG A 132 5.66 9.21 32.84
CA ARG A 132 4.51 10.05 33.16
C ARG A 132 3.63 10.25 31.93
N VAL A 133 2.32 10.01 32.08
CA VAL A 133 1.29 10.15 31.06
C VAL A 133 0.14 11.03 31.53
N ARG A 134 -0.75 11.48 30.63
CA ARG A 134 -1.81 12.42 30.95
C ARG A 134 -3.10 11.76 31.41
N SER A 135 -3.36 10.53 30.98
CA SER A 135 -4.62 9.83 31.29
C SER A 135 -4.39 8.38 31.73
N LYS A 136 -5.39 7.83 32.42
CA LYS A 136 -5.40 6.39 32.77
C LYS A 136 -5.45 5.48 31.54
N SER A 137 -6.11 5.92 30.48
CA SER A 137 -6.17 5.17 29.21
C SER A 137 -4.80 5.07 28.56
N GLU A 138 -4.05 6.18 28.52
CA GLU A 138 -2.66 6.20 28.00
C GLU A 138 -1.74 5.33 28.85
N LYS A 139 -1.92 5.32 30.19
CA LYS A 139 -1.19 4.39 31.06
C LYS A 139 -1.42 2.94 30.67
N ILE A 140 -2.70 2.54 30.53
CA ILE A 140 -3.07 1.17 30.17
C ILE A 140 -2.45 0.77 28.83
N MET A 141 -2.51 1.67 27.83
CA MET A 141 -1.92 1.42 26.52
C MET A 141 -0.40 1.32 26.57
N ALA A 142 0.26 2.27 27.23
CA ALA A 142 1.72 2.25 27.37
C ALA A 142 2.20 0.97 28.08
N ASP A 143 1.56 0.60 29.20
CA ASP A 143 1.89 -0.63 29.93
C ASP A 143 1.63 -1.89 29.05
N TYR A 144 0.59 -1.87 28.22
CA TYR A 144 0.34 -2.95 27.28
C TYR A 144 1.41 -3.03 26.19
N PHE A 145 1.77 -1.90 25.56
CA PHE A 145 2.81 -1.87 24.54
C PHE A 145 4.16 -2.36 25.09
N ASP A 146 4.52 -1.91 26.29
CA ASP A 146 5.71 -2.39 26.98
C ASP A 146 5.65 -3.90 27.25
N SER A 147 4.48 -4.43 27.64
CA SER A 147 4.31 -5.85 27.96
C SER A 147 4.49 -6.76 26.76
N ILE A 148 4.18 -6.28 25.54
CA ILE A 148 4.36 -7.02 24.28
C ILE A 148 5.67 -6.68 23.58
N GLY A 149 6.54 -5.86 24.19
CA GLY A 149 7.82 -5.44 23.62
C GLY A 149 7.69 -4.50 22.40
N LEU A 150 6.57 -3.79 22.27
CA LEU A 150 6.36 -2.80 21.21
C LEU A 150 6.94 -1.45 21.65
N ALA A 151 8.10 -1.11 21.12
CA ALA A 151 8.75 0.17 21.42
C ALA A 151 8.00 1.36 20.82
N PHE A 152 7.89 2.43 21.58
CA PHE A 152 7.18 3.65 21.17
C PHE A 152 7.87 4.90 21.72
N LYS A 153 7.54 6.06 21.13
CA LYS A 153 7.79 7.39 21.71
C LYS A 153 6.45 7.98 22.16
N TYR A 154 6.42 8.54 23.35
CA TYR A 154 5.24 9.17 23.93
C TYR A 154 5.30 10.69 23.71
N GLU A 155 4.23 11.29 23.18
CA GLU A 155 4.12 12.73 22.84
C GLU A 155 5.34 13.25 22.04
N CYS A 156 5.79 12.48 21.05
CA CYS A 156 6.85 12.90 20.15
C CYS A 156 6.32 13.98 19.19
N PRO A 157 6.97 15.18 19.09
CA PRO A 157 6.46 16.27 18.27
C PRO A 157 6.47 15.89 16.78
N LEU A 158 5.35 16.13 16.10
CA LEU A 158 5.20 16.00 14.67
C LEU A 158 4.88 17.36 14.05
N TYR A 159 5.71 17.81 13.12
CA TYR A 159 5.47 19.07 12.41
C TYR A 159 4.66 18.86 11.14
N LEU A 160 3.45 19.42 11.10
CA LEU A 160 2.54 19.34 9.94
C LEU A 160 2.28 20.75 9.37
N LYS A 161 2.66 20.96 8.13
CA LYS A 161 2.26 22.18 7.39
C LYS A 161 0.78 22.06 6.94
N PRO A 162 -0.08 23.06 7.10
CA PRO A 162 0.14 24.37 7.76
C PRO A 162 -0.18 24.39 9.27
N TYR A 163 -0.45 23.23 9.89
CA TYR A 163 -1.02 23.11 11.24
C TYR A 163 -0.01 23.33 12.38
N GLY A 164 1.29 23.35 12.08
CA GLY A 164 2.34 23.52 13.10
C GLY A 164 2.76 22.20 13.76
N ILE A 165 3.09 22.26 15.04
CA ILE A 165 3.54 21.10 15.83
C ILE A 165 2.32 20.47 16.50
N ILE A 166 2.13 19.17 16.27
CA ILE A 166 1.18 18.33 17.00
C ILE A 166 1.96 17.28 17.80
N TYR A 167 1.33 16.74 18.83
CA TYR A 167 1.92 15.74 19.71
C TYR A 167 0.98 14.52 19.76
N PRO A 168 1.17 13.53 18.88
CA PRO A 168 0.42 12.28 18.95
C PRO A 168 0.69 11.58 20.29
N ASP A 169 -0.31 10.88 20.85
CA ASP A 169 -0.13 10.18 22.13
C ASP A 169 1.01 9.17 22.03
N PHE A 170 1.04 8.39 20.95
CA PHE A 170 2.12 7.43 20.72
C PHE A 170 2.62 7.50 19.28
N THR A 171 3.92 7.35 19.10
CA THR A 171 4.57 7.22 17.81
C THR A 171 5.35 5.90 17.78
N PHE A 172 5.17 5.13 16.71
CA PHE A 172 5.83 3.85 16.49
C PHE A 172 6.67 3.90 15.23
N LEU A 173 7.70 3.05 15.16
CA LEU A 173 8.43 2.81 13.92
C LEU A 173 7.87 1.55 13.23
N SER A 174 7.35 1.69 12.01
CA SER A 174 6.82 0.56 11.24
C SER A 174 7.95 -0.35 10.78
N ARG A 175 7.92 -1.63 11.17
CA ARG A 175 8.88 -2.62 10.68
C ARG A 175 8.84 -2.75 9.16
N ARG A 176 7.65 -2.77 8.58
CA ARG A 176 7.45 -2.96 7.14
C ARG A 176 7.95 -1.81 6.28
N THR A 177 7.77 -0.56 6.72
CA THR A 177 8.06 0.62 5.89
C THR A 177 9.23 1.45 6.38
N GLY A 178 9.72 1.22 7.60
CA GLY A 178 10.72 2.07 8.26
C GLY A 178 10.23 3.49 8.55
N LYS A 179 8.93 3.76 8.43
CA LYS A 179 8.32 5.08 8.64
C LYS A 179 7.61 5.13 9.98
N GLU A 180 7.48 6.33 10.53
CA GLU A 180 6.68 6.57 11.72
C GLU A 180 5.20 6.35 11.47
N MET A 181 4.53 5.78 12.47
CA MET A 181 3.08 5.64 12.56
C MET A 181 2.62 6.33 13.84
N TYR A 182 1.55 7.08 13.73
CA TYR A 182 1.04 7.89 14.80
C TYR A 182 -0.26 7.29 15.34
N TRP A 183 -0.37 7.26 16.66
CA TRP A 183 -1.55 6.77 17.37
C TRP A 183 -2.10 7.88 18.25
N GLU A 184 -3.39 8.12 18.16
CA GLU A 184 -4.13 9.06 18.99
C GLU A 184 -5.29 8.31 19.66
N HIS A 185 -5.44 8.49 20.97
CA HIS A 185 -6.53 7.88 21.73
C HIS A 185 -7.67 8.87 21.94
N GLU A 186 -8.74 8.70 21.21
CA GLU A 186 -9.93 9.55 21.26
C GLU A 186 -10.90 9.08 22.35
N GLY A 187 -10.60 9.42 23.62
CA GLY A 187 -11.32 8.91 24.81
C GLY A 187 -12.66 9.59 25.14
N MET A 188 -12.98 10.75 24.55
CA MET A 188 -14.12 11.60 24.95
C MET A 188 -14.92 12.12 23.73
N LEU A 189 -15.14 11.29 22.73
CA LEU A 189 -15.87 11.67 21.51
C LEU A 189 -17.35 12.01 21.74
N ASP A 190 -17.90 11.66 22.89
CA ASP A 190 -19.22 12.06 23.38
C ASP A 190 -19.30 13.55 23.79
N ASN A 191 -18.15 14.19 24.04
CA ASN A 191 -18.08 15.62 24.30
C ASN A 191 -17.94 16.40 22.98
N PRO A 192 -18.92 17.28 22.60
CA PRO A 192 -18.91 17.98 21.32
C PRO A 192 -17.69 18.91 21.09
N GLU A 193 -17.16 19.56 22.13
CA GLU A 193 -15.94 20.37 22.01
C GLU A 193 -14.71 19.52 21.79
N TYR A 194 -14.61 18.41 22.49
CA TYR A 194 -13.53 17.44 22.31
C TYR A 194 -13.56 16.83 20.92
N ALA A 195 -14.72 16.35 20.47
CA ALA A 195 -14.92 15.80 19.12
C ALA A 195 -14.55 16.79 18.01
N LYS A 196 -14.91 18.09 18.17
CA LYS A 196 -14.55 19.15 17.23
C LYS A 196 -13.04 19.41 17.17
N ASN A 197 -12.32 19.26 18.28
CA ASN A 197 -10.88 19.42 18.34
C ASN A 197 -10.14 18.19 17.82
N ALA A 198 -10.67 16.97 18.07
CA ALA A 198 -10.16 15.71 17.53
C ALA A 198 -10.17 15.68 15.99
N VAL A 199 -11.26 16.17 15.37
CA VAL A 199 -11.37 16.24 13.89
C VAL A 199 -10.39 17.27 13.28
N LYS A 200 -9.88 18.22 14.05
CA LYS A 200 -8.90 19.23 13.57
C LYS A 200 -7.45 18.76 13.70
N LYS A 201 -7.21 17.70 14.46
CA LYS A 201 -5.92 17.12 14.73
C LYS A 201 -5.57 16.04 13.69
#